data_7b68573b93ff0dc38b489e1b8bf76e95
#
_entry.id   7b68573b93ff0dc38b489e1b8bf76e95
#
_cell.length_a   1.000
_cell.length_b   1.000
_cell.length_c   1.000
_cell.angle_alpha   90.00
_cell.angle_beta   90.00
_cell.angle_gamma   90.00
#
_symmetry.space_group_name_H-M   'P 1'
#
loop_
_entity.id
_entity.type
_entity.pdbx_description
1 polymer ?
#
loop_
_entity_poly.entity_id
_entity_poly.type
_entity_poly.pdbx_seq_one_letter_code
_entity_poly.pdbx_strand_id
1 'polypeptide(L)'
;MPSIPRKPAFAARIVLCGLVFAAFMSLSGFVVSALGLKMMALPDGANQQAVAMASLLASPLLPLALAPLAVLLPGTFLARSLWLALFAYVSFGLNTMIEARIFSTMVGPGALAGMSVFYVLPCCALALAVAAAFPARAARPAPLPGRTASGWVWRLLLAWLAFPVCYLFFGWAISSLVIEQYRRGVNGLALPPIGVIVATQLGRSLLYLASVLPLVILWGGPWRALAVRLGWAWWVLVGLYGLITAFWMPANLRLIHTLEIGADSFAYAFLLAWALRAPSKRAAAAAMPHAA
;
A
#
# COMPACT_ATOMS: atom_id res chain seq x y z
N MET A 1 -22.60 -21.90 3.19
CA MET A 1 -21.25 -21.31 3.13
C MET A 1 -20.78 -21.36 1.67
N PRO A 2 -20.42 -20.26 1.01
CA PRO A 2 -19.81 -20.33 -0.31
C PRO A 2 -18.47 -21.08 -0.18
N SER A 3 -18.32 -22.15 -0.96
CA SER A 3 -17.14 -23.00 -0.98
C SER A 3 -15.89 -22.16 -1.30
N ILE A 4 -14.79 -22.42 -0.60
CA ILE A 4 -13.48 -21.88 -0.99
C ILE A 4 -13.25 -22.34 -2.44
N PRO A 5 -12.98 -21.45 -3.40
CA PRO A 5 -12.68 -21.84 -4.75
C PRO A 5 -11.54 -22.87 -4.72
N ARG A 6 -11.65 -23.91 -5.51
CA ARG A 6 -10.58 -24.92 -5.65
C ARG A 6 -9.26 -24.17 -5.91
N LYS A 7 -8.16 -24.59 -5.30
CA LYS A 7 -6.83 -23.92 -5.39
C LYS A 7 -6.46 -23.42 -6.80
N PRO A 8 -6.67 -24.20 -7.90
CA PRO A 8 -6.38 -23.73 -9.25
C PRO A 8 -7.27 -22.54 -9.69
N ALA A 9 -8.54 -22.48 -9.25
CA ALA A 9 -9.43 -21.37 -9.59
C ALA A 9 -9.03 -20.07 -8.86
N PHE A 10 -8.46 -20.16 -7.66
CA PHE A 10 -7.93 -19.00 -6.95
C PHE A 10 -6.70 -18.44 -7.66
N ALA A 11 -5.73 -19.29 -8.01
CA ALA A 11 -4.53 -18.90 -8.74
C ALA A 11 -4.85 -18.27 -10.10
N ALA A 12 -5.77 -18.85 -10.87
CA ALA A 12 -6.20 -18.31 -12.15
C ALA A 12 -6.81 -16.90 -12.01
N ARG A 13 -7.63 -16.66 -10.97
CA ARG A 13 -8.20 -15.32 -10.69
C ARG A 13 -7.11 -14.30 -10.34
N ILE A 14 -6.12 -14.69 -9.54
CA ILE A 14 -4.98 -13.83 -9.19
C ILE A 14 -4.19 -13.46 -10.46
N VAL A 15 -3.84 -14.43 -11.29
CA VAL A 15 -3.11 -14.18 -12.55
C VAL A 15 -3.93 -13.28 -13.47
N LEU A 16 -5.21 -13.55 -13.66
CA LEU A 16 -6.07 -12.74 -14.54
C LEU A 16 -6.15 -11.29 -14.06
N CYS A 17 -6.36 -11.06 -12.75
CA CYS A 17 -6.37 -9.70 -12.20
C CYS A 17 -5.00 -9.00 -12.37
N GLY A 18 -3.89 -9.73 -12.24
CA GLY A 18 -2.55 -9.21 -12.49
C GLY A 18 -2.36 -8.81 -13.96
N LEU A 19 -2.82 -9.62 -14.90
CA LEU A 19 -2.77 -9.32 -16.34
C LEU A 19 -3.63 -8.09 -16.68
N VAL A 20 -4.81 -7.94 -16.07
CA VAL A 20 -5.62 -6.72 -16.20
C VAL A 20 -4.83 -5.50 -15.75
N PHE A 21 -4.20 -5.56 -14.58
CA PHE A 21 -3.35 -4.46 -14.10
C PHE A 21 -2.23 -4.14 -15.11
N ALA A 22 -1.49 -5.15 -15.61
CA ALA A 22 -0.39 -4.95 -16.55
C ALA A 22 -0.86 -4.34 -17.89
N ALA A 23 -2.01 -4.77 -18.40
CA ALA A 23 -2.61 -4.19 -19.62
C ALA A 23 -2.95 -2.71 -19.42
N PHE A 24 -3.53 -2.34 -18.27
CA PHE A 24 -3.84 -0.96 -17.97
C PHE A 24 -2.61 -0.10 -17.64
N MET A 25 -1.51 -0.69 -17.16
CA MET A 25 -0.22 -0.01 -17.08
C MET A 25 0.27 0.44 -18.47
N SER A 26 0.18 -0.44 -19.46
CA SER A 26 0.53 -0.11 -20.85
C SER A 26 -0.38 0.97 -21.43
N LEU A 27 -1.71 0.85 -21.24
CA LEU A 27 -2.68 1.86 -21.66
C LEU A 27 -2.40 3.22 -21.01
N SER A 28 -2.08 3.25 -19.72
CA SER A 28 -1.73 4.48 -19.01
C SER A 28 -0.51 5.19 -19.61
N GLY A 29 0.49 4.43 -20.08
CA GLY A 29 1.63 4.99 -20.78
C GLY A 29 1.21 5.78 -22.02
N PHE A 30 0.32 5.25 -22.83
CA PHE A 30 -0.25 5.97 -24.00
C PHE A 30 -1.02 7.22 -23.58
N VAL A 31 -1.86 7.14 -22.53
CA VAL A 31 -2.65 8.29 -22.05
C VAL A 31 -1.72 9.41 -21.56
N VAL A 32 -0.73 9.10 -20.73
CA VAL A 32 0.22 10.09 -20.20
C VAL A 32 1.03 10.74 -21.33
N SER A 33 1.48 9.93 -22.31
CA SER A 33 2.18 10.41 -23.50
C SER A 33 1.28 11.33 -24.34
N ALA A 34 0.03 10.94 -24.58
CA ALA A 34 -0.94 11.75 -25.34
C ALA A 34 -1.27 13.09 -24.66
N LEU A 35 -1.22 13.13 -23.32
CA LEU A 35 -1.39 14.35 -22.53
C LEU A 35 -0.11 15.20 -22.43
N GLY A 36 1.00 14.76 -23.03
CA GLY A 36 2.29 15.47 -22.94
C GLY A 36 2.88 15.53 -21.51
N LEU A 37 2.45 14.65 -20.62
CA LEU A 37 2.92 14.64 -19.24
C LEU A 37 4.29 13.95 -19.14
N LYS A 38 5.15 14.47 -18.26
CA LYS A 38 6.48 13.90 -18.02
C LYS A 38 6.38 12.64 -17.18
N MET A 39 7.14 11.61 -17.55
CA MET A 39 7.31 10.38 -16.80
C MET A 39 8.62 10.41 -16.02
N MET A 40 8.73 9.52 -15.05
CA MET A 40 9.99 9.23 -14.37
C MET A 40 11.03 8.72 -15.38
N ALA A 41 12.24 9.27 -15.34
CA ALA A 41 13.36 8.79 -16.13
C ALA A 41 14.05 7.63 -15.38
N LEU A 42 14.26 6.52 -16.07
CA LEU A 42 15.14 5.48 -15.55
C LEU A 42 16.61 5.93 -15.62
N PRO A 43 17.48 5.45 -14.71
CA PRO A 43 18.90 5.73 -14.79
C PRO A 43 19.50 5.27 -16.13
N ASP A 44 20.56 5.95 -16.57
CA ASP A 44 21.30 5.58 -17.77
C ASP A 44 21.78 4.12 -17.70
N GLY A 45 21.61 3.39 -18.80
CA GLY A 45 21.95 1.98 -18.87
C GLY A 45 20.94 1.02 -18.24
N ALA A 46 19.83 1.51 -17.67
CA ALA A 46 18.78 0.62 -17.17
C ALA A 46 18.10 -0.16 -18.30
N ASN A 47 18.02 -1.47 -18.15
CA ASN A 47 17.36 -2.34 -19.13
C ASN A 47 15.82 -2.22 -18.99
N GLN A 48 15.23 -1.36 -19.82
CA GLN A 48 13.78 -1.12 -19.83
C GLN A 48 12.97 -2.38 -20.11
N GLN A 49 13.47 -3.26 -21.00
CA GLN A 49 12.79 -4.52 -21.31
C GLN A 49 12.77 -5.45 -20.08
N ALA A 50 13.87 -5.55 -19.34
CA ALA A 50 13.92 -6.33 -18.09
C ALA A 50 12.97 -5.78 -17.05
N VAL A 51 12.88 -4.46 -16.90
CA VAL A 51 11.92 -3.79 -15.99
C VAL A 51 10.47 -4.10 -16.40
N ALA A 52 10.15 -4.01 -17.69
CA ALA A 52 8.82 -4.30 -18.21
C ALA A 52 8.42 -5.77 -17.99
N MET A 53 9.32 -6.71 -18.31
CA MET A 53 9.10 -8.15 -18.10
C MET A 53 8.93 -8.49 -16.62
N ALA A 54 9.76 -7.92 -15.75
CA ALA A 54 9.62 -8.13 -14.31
C ALA A 54 8.31 -7.54 -13.77
N SER A 55 7.88 -6.38 -14.25
CA SER A 55 6.61 -5.77 -13.89
C SER A 55 5.43 -6.64 -14.30
N LEU A 56 5.47 -7.25 -15.48
CA LEU A 56 4.48 -8.19 -15.95
C LEU A 56 4.44 -9.45 -15.07
N LEU A 57 5.60 -10.07 -14.83
CA LEU A 57 5.70 -11.29 -14.03
C LEU A 57 5.34 -11.08 -12.55
N ALA A 58 5.64 -9.91 -12.00
CA ALA A 58 5.29 -9.55 -10.62
C ALA A 58 3.84 -9.08 -10.46
N SER A 59 3.14 -8.74 -11.56
CA SER A 59 1.78 -8.18 -11.48
C SER A 59 0.77 -9.02 -10.68
N PRO A 60 0.85 -10.38 -10.60
CA PRO A 60 -0.03 -11.17 -9.74
C PRO A 60 0.13 -10.91 -8.23
N LEU A 61 1.23 -10.32 -7.79
CA LEU A 61 1.42 -9.95 -6.38
C LEU A 61 0.40 -8.91 -5.91
N LEU A 62 0.02 -7.97 -6.78
CA LEU A 62 -0.91 -6.89 -6.43
C LEU A 62 -2.32 -7.40 -6.10
N PRO A 63 -2.98 -8.22 -6.95
CA PRO A 63 -4.25 -8.82 -6.57
C PRO A 63 -4.12 -9.81 -5.41
N LEU A 64 -2.99 -10.51 -5.25
CA LEU A 64 -2.73 -11.35 -4.09
C LEU A 64 -2.70 -10.53 -2.78
N ALA A 65 -2.25 -9.27 -2.85
CA ALA A 65 -2.27 -8.34 -1.72
C ALA A 65 -3.68 -7.82 -1.41
N LEU A 66 -4.48 -7.49 -2.43
CA LEU A 66 -5.80 -6.88 -2.26
C LEU A 66 -6.93 -7.89 -2.03
N ALA A 67 -6.85 -9.10 -2.58
CA ALA A 67 -7.90 -10.11 -2.46
C ALA A 67 -8.26 -10.45 -0.99
N PRO A 68 -7.30 -10.58 -0.03
CA PRO A 68 -7.63 -10.79 1.37
C PRO A 68 -8.42 -9.66 2.02
N LEU A 69 -8.23 -8.41 1.57
CA LEU A 69 -9.03 -7.27 2.00
C LEU A 69 -10.42 -7.32 1.37
N ALA A 70 -10.50 -7.56 0.05
CA ALA A 70 -11.74 -7.56 -0.72
C ALA A 70 -12.80 -8.53 -0.17
N VAL A 71 -12.40 -9.73 0.27
CA VAL A 71 -13.34 -10.75 0.77
C VAL A 71 -13.98 -10.42 2.12
N LEU A 72 -13.42 -9.51 2.90
CA LEU A 72 -13.98 -9.05 4.18
C LEU A 72 -14.45 -7.60 4.16
N LEU A 73 -14.50 -6.99 2.98
CA LEU A 73 -15.03 -5.66 2.76
C LEU A 73 -16.48 -5.78 2.22
N PRO A 74 -17.51 -5.63 3.07
CA PRO A 74 -18.91 -5.66 2.64
C PRO A 74 -19.27 -4.40 1.84
N GLY A 75 -20.38 -4.47 1.12
CA GLY A 75 -20.89 -3.37 0.32
C GLY A 75 -21.19 -3.78 -1.12
N THR A 76 -21.69 -2.81 -1.90
CA THR A 76 -21.93 -3.00 -3.33
C THR A 76 -20.60 -3.19 -4.08
N PHE A 77 -20.67 -3.79 -5.26
CA PHE A 77 -19.52 -3.95 -6.14
C PHE A 77 -18.76 -2.63 -6.36
N LEU A 78 -19.50 -1.56 -6.72
CA LEU A 78 -18.90 -0.25 -6.99
C LEU A 78 -18.25 0.38 -5.77
N ALA A 79 -18.93 0.34 -4.61
CA ALA A 79 -18.35 0.88 -3.37
C ALA A 79 -17.05 0.16 -2.97
N ARG A 80 -17.04 -1.18 -3.06
CA ARG A 80 -15.84 -1.99 -2.79
C ARG A 80 -14.71 -1.65 -3.76
N SER A 81 -15.03 -1.57 -5.06
CA SER A 81 -14.05 -1.20 -6.08
C SER A 81 -13.47 0.19 -5.84
N LEU A 82 -14.31 1.17 -5.50
CA LEU A 82 -13.86 2.53 -5.20
C LEU A 82 -12.88 2.59 -4.04
N TRP A 83 -13.20 1.94 -2.92
CA TRP A 83 -12.34 1.97 -1.74
C TRP A 83 -11.04 1.18 -1.92
N LEU A 84 -11.08 0.07 -2.64
CA LEU A 84 -9.88 -0.68 -3.01
C LEU A 84 -9.01 0.11 -4.01
N ALA A 85 -9.63 0.82 -4.97
CA ALA A 85 -8.91 1.67 -5.92
C ALA A 85 -8.22 2.84 -5.22
N LEU A 86 -8.94 3.55 -4.32
CA LEU A 86 -8.38 4.63 -3.53
C LEU A 86 -7.19 4.14 -2.68
N PHE A 87 -7.35 3.01 -1.99
CA PHE A 87 -6.30 2.42 -1.19
C PHE A 87 -5.09 2.01 -2.03
N ALA A 88 -5.31 1.30 -3.15
CA ALA A 88 -4.24 0.88 -4.05
C ALA A 88 -3.53 2.07 -4.70
N TYR A 89 -4.29 3.05 -5.21
CA TYR A 89 -3.74 4.25 -5.84
C TYR A 89 -2.88 5.07 -4.86
N VAL A 90 -3.39 5.32 -3.66
CA VAL A 90 -2.66 6.11 -2.66
C VAL A 90 -1.43 5.34 -2.18
N SER A 91 -1.54 4.04 -1.91
CA SER A 91 -0.43 3.25 -1.38
C SER A 91 0.65 2.96 -2.42
N PHE A 92 0.26 2.45 -3.59
CA PHE A 92 1.17 2.02 -4.65
C PHE A 92 1.63 3.18 -5.55
N GLY A 93 0.68 4.01 -6.01
CA GLY A 93 0.97 5.08 -6.97
C GLY A 93 1.49 6.34 -6.30
N LEU A 94 0.61 7.04 -5.55
CA LEU A 94 0.88 8.39 -5.08
C LEU A 94 1.99 8.44 -4.02
N ASN A 95 1.85 7.66 -2.93
CA ASN A 95 2.80 7.71 -1.82
C ASN A 95 4.21 7.24 -2.21
N THR A 96 4.31 6.21 -3.05
CA THR A 96 5.60 5.73 -3.55
C THR A 96 6.29 6.80 -4.42
N MET A 97 5.52 7.54 -5.23
CA MET A 97 6.08 8.61 -6.06
C MET A 97 6.48 9.85 -5.26
N ILE A 98 5.72 10.19 -4.20
CA ILE A 98 6.11 11.26 -3.28
C ILE A 98 7.46 10.91 -2.61
N GLU A 99 7.63 9.66 -2.17
CA GLU A 99 8.89 9.20 -1.59
C GLU A 99 10.02 9.21 -2.62
N ALA A 100 9.80 8.64 -3.81
CA ALA A 100 10.77 8.64 -4.87
C ALA A 100 11.21 10.07 -5.26
N ARG A 101 10.34 11.07 -5.15
CA ARG A 101 10.66 12.48 -5.42
C ARG A 101 11.69 13.06 -4.48
N ILE A 102 11.75 12.62 -3.23
CA ILE A 102 12.73 13.13 -2.26
C ILE A 102 13.99 12.28 -2.15
N PHE A 103 13.90 10.97 -2.43
CA PHE A 103 15.02 10.05 -2.32
C PHE A 103 15.70 9.72 -3.65
N SER A 104 15.24 10.30 -4.77
CA SER A 104 15.90 10.10 -6.07
C SER A 104 15.81 11.33 -6.97
N THR A 105 16.76 11.43 -7.88
CA THR A 105 16.78 12.44 -8.94
C THR A 105 15.93 12.05 -10.17
N MET A 106 15.44 10.82 -10.21
CA MET A 106 14.65 10.28 -11.32
C MET A 106 13.26 10.90 -11.45
N VAL A 107 12.67 11.31 -10.32
CA VAL A 107 11.35 11.98 -10.29
C VAL A 107 11.57 13.49 -10.31
N GLY A 108 11.82 14.04 -11.49
CA GLY A 108 12.02 15.47 -11.71
C GLY A 108 10.72 16.30 -11.57
N PRO A 109 10.84 17.65 -11.71
CA PRO A 109 9.68 18.54 -11.74
C PRO A 109 8.71 18.13 -12.85
N GLY A 110 7.42 18.00 -12.54
CA GLY A 110 6.38 17.56 -13.47
C GLY A 110 6.25 16.04 -13.63
N ALA A 111 7.29 15.26 -13.35
CA ALA A 111 7.20 13.79 -13.38
C ALA A 111 6.28 13.24 -12.27
N LEU A 112 6.23 13.89 -11.10
CA LEU A 112 5.30 13.50 -10.04
C LEU A 112 3.83 13.57 -10.52
N ALA A 113 3.45 14.65 -11.22
CA ALA A 113 2.10 14.77 -11.77
C ALA A 113 1.82 13.70 -12.83
N GLY A 114 2.73 13.51 -13.78
CA GLY A 114 2.60 12.48 -14.82
C GLY A 114 2.49 11.07 -14.25
N MET A 115 3.34 10.72 -13.29
CA MET A 115 3.28 9.42 -12.61
C MET A 115 2.02 9.26 -11.76
N SER A 116 1.53 10.34 -11.13
CA SER A 116 0.26 10.29 -10.39
C SER A 116 -0.91 9.98 -11.34
N VAL A 117 -0.99 10.62 -12.50
CA VAL A 117 -2.00 10.31 -13.53
C VAL A 117 -1.82 8.88 -14.06
N PHE A 118 -0.58 8.46 -14.31
CA PHE A 118 -0.25 7.14 -14.80
C PHE A 118 -0.83 6.00 -13.95
N TYR A 119 -0.76 6.10 -12.63
CA TYR A 119 -1.24 5.04 -11.75
C TYR A 119 -2.75 5.00 -11.53
N VAL A 120 -3.53 6.00 -11.97
CA VAL A 120 -4.99 6.03 -11.77
C VAL A 120 -5.67 4.85 -12.47
N LEU A 121 -5.44 4.69 -13.78
CA LEU A 121 -6.11 3.66 -14.57
C LEU A 121 -5.78 2.24 -14.11
N PRO A 122 -4.50 1.84 -13.92
CA PRO A 122 -4.17 0.49 -13.51
C PRO A 122 -4.67 0.17 -12.09
N CYS A 123 -4.66 1.12 -11.15
CA CYS A 123 -5.21 0.90 -9.81
C CYS A 123 -6.73 0.76 -9.82
N CYS A 124 -7.44 1.54 -10.64
CA CYS A 124 -8.88 1.39 -10.82
C CYS A 124 -9.24 0.04 -11.46
N ALA A 125 -8.54 -0.34 -12.53
CA ALA A 125 -8.76 -1.61 -13.21
C ALA A 125 -8.46 -2.82 -12.30
N LEU A 126 -7.36 -2.77 -11.55
CA LEU A 126 -7.02 -3.78 -10.56
C LEU A 126 -8.12 -3.94 -9.51
N ALA A 127 -8.60 -2.83 -8.95
CA ALA A 127 -9.62 -2.84 -7.91
C ALA A 127 -10.96 -3.40 -8.42
N LEU A 128 -11.38 -3.03 -9.63
CA LEU A 128 -12.55 -3.58 -10.31
C LEU A 128 -12.40 -5.10 -10.52
N ALA A 129 -11.27 -5.53 -11.07
CA ALA A 129 -10.99 -6.94 -11.31
C ALA A 129 -10.98 -7.75 -10.01
N VAL A 130 -10.34 -7.24 -8.96
CA VAL A 130 -10.29 -7.90 -7.64
C VAL A 130 -11.67 -7.95 -6.99
N ALA A 131 -12.44 -6.85 -7.02
CA ALA A 131 -13.79 -6.83 -6.45
C ALA A 131 -14.74 -7.80 -7.18
N ALA A 132 -14.59 -7.98 -8.49
CA ALA A 132 -15.36 -8.94 -9.29
C ALA A 132 -14.91 -10.40 -9.01
N ALA A 133 -13.61 -10.66 -9.02
CA ALA A 133 -13.07 -12.00 -8.84
C ALA A 133 -13.21 -12.54 -7.40
N PHE A 134 -13.24 -11.64 -6.41
CA PHE A 134 -13.27 -11.97 -4.97
C PHE A 134 -14.46 -11.30 -4.26
N PRO A 135 -15.69 -11.85 -4.42
CA PRO A 135 -16.89 -11.29 -3.79
C PRO A 135 -16.77 -11.28 -2.27
N ALA A 136 -17.44 -10.31 -1.62
CA ALA A 136 -17.46 -10.19 -0.19
C ALA A 136 -18.10 -11.43 0.46
N ARG A 137 -17.47 -11.93 1.52
CA ARG A 137 -18.02 -12.97 2.41
C ARG A 137 -18.69 -12.38 3.64
N ALA A 138 -18.25 -11.20 4.08
CA ALA A 138 -18.87 -10.47 5.16
C ALA A 138 -20.13 -9.76 4.62
N ALA A 139 -21.28 -10.05 5.23
CA ALA A 139 -22.55 -9.42 4.82
C ALA A 139 -22.67 -7.98 5.32
N ARG A 140 -22.05 -7.66 6.45
CA ARG A 140 -22.12 -6.34 7.11
C ARG A 140 -20.77 -5.96 7.72
N PRO A 141 -20.48 -4.64 7.87
CA PRO A 141 -19.37 -4.19 8.67
C PRO A 141 -19.49 -4.68 10.11
N ALA A 142 -18.38 -5.05 10.72
CA ALA A 142 -18.35 -5.24 12.16
C ALA A 142 -18.49 -3.87 12.86
N PRO A 143 -19.19 -3.77 13.99
CA PRO A 143 -19.41 -2.50 14.68
C PRO A 143 -18.07 -1.85 15.07
N LEU A 144 -18.01 -0.53 14.97
CA LEU A 144 -16.90 0.25 15.51
C LEU A 144 -16.98 0.26 17.04
N PRO A 145 -15.84 0.27 17.74
CA PRO A 145 -15.83 0.41 19.18
C PRO A 145 -16.52 1.71 19.62
N GLY A 146 -17.45 1.61 20.58
CA GLY A 146 -18.08 2.79 21.19
C GLY A 146 -17.03 3.65 21.91
N ARG A 147 -16.88 4.90 21.49
CA ARG A 147 -15.91 5.85 22.03
C ARG A 147 -16.46 7.27 22.02
N THR A 148 -15.97 8.11 22.94
CA THR A 148 -16.24 9.55 22.93
C THR A 148 -15.56 10.22 21.74
N ALA A 149 -16.00 11.42 21.37
CA ALA A 149 -15.37 12.20 20.31
C ALA A 149 -13.87 12.44 20.58
N SER A 150 -13.51 12.81 21.82
CA SER A 150 -12.11 12.97 22.23
C SER A 150 -11.31 11.68 22.12
N GLY A 151 -11.92 10.54 22.44
CA GLY A 151 -11.32 9.22 22.27
C GLY A 151 -11.02 8.88 20.81
N TRP A 152 -11.87 9.31 19.86
CA TRP A 152 -11.62 9.16 18.43
C TRP A 152 -10.52 10.10 17.94
N VAL A 153 -10.55 11.38 18.32
CA VAL A 153 -9.50 12.35 17.94
C VAL A 153 -8.13 11.85 18.34
N TRP A 154 -7.95 11.43 19.60
CA TRP A 154 -6.68 10.90 20.08
C TRP A 154 -6.20 9.68 19.27
N ARG A 155 -7.10 8.77 18.92
CA ARG A 155 -6.73 7.56 18.17
C ARG A 155 -6.42 7.83 16.71
N LEU A 156 -7.09 8.80 16.10
CA LEU A 156 -6.74 9.27 14.75
C LEU A 156 -5.37 9.96 14.75
N LEU A 157 -5.08 10.79 15.76
CA LEU A 157 -3.75 11.38 15.94
C LEU A 157 -2.67 10.31 16.13
N LEU A 158 -2.95 9.29 16.97
CA LEU A 158 -2.04 8.16 17.16
C LEU A 158 -1.81 7.40 15.85
N ALA A 159 -2.87 7.08 15.10
CA ALA A 159 -2.78 6.39 13.83
C ALA A 159 -2.02 7.22 12.78
N TRP A 160 -2.17 8.54 12.80
CA TRP A 160 -1.42 9.45 11.94
C TRP A 160 0.07 9.47 12.31
N LEU A 161 0.41 9.63 13.58
CA LEU A 161 1.81 9.71 14.03
C LEU A 161 2.53 8.36 14.01
N ALA A 162 1.80 7.25 14.06
CA ALA A 162 2.38 5.92 14.06
C ALA A 162 3.20 5.62 12.78
N PHE A 163 2.76 6.09 11.61
CA PHE A 163 3.49 5.84 10.37
C PHE A 163 4.87 6.53 10.35
N PRO A 164 4.98 7.86 10.58
CA PRO A 164 6.30 8.50 10.63
C PRO A 164 7.23 7.88 11.67
N VAL A 165 6.70 7.48 12.83
CA VAL A 165 7.50 6.83 13.89
C VAL A 165 8.04 5.49 13.43
N CYS A 166 7.19 4.62 12.85
CA CYS A 166 7.63 3.33 12.31
C CYS A 166 8.68 3.54 11.20
N TYR A 167 8.38 4.41 10.23
CA TYR A 167 9.26 4.73 9.12
C TYR A 167 10.67 5.19 9.58
N LEU A 168 10.72 6.16 10.49
CA LEU A 168 11.99 6.68 11.00
C LEU A 168 12.73 5.64 11.84
N PHE A 169 12.02 4.83 12.62
CA PHE A 169 12.62 3.78 13.43
C PHE A 169 13.27 2.69 12.55
N PHE A 170 12.54 2.13 11.60
CA PHE A 170 13.08 1.09 10.72
C PHE A 170 14.12 1.63 9.74
N GLY A 171 13.93 2.84 9.20
CA GLY A 171 14.95 3.51 8.38
C GLY A 171 16.24 3.78 9.15
N TRP A 172 16.15 4.18 10.42
CA TRP A 172 17.31 4.31 11.29
C TRP A 172 18.00 2.95 11.52
N ALA A 173 17.23 1.89 11.78
CA ALA A 173 17.77 0.56 12.05
C ALA A 173 18.60 0.00 10.88
N ILE A 174 18.23 0.33 9.62
CA ILE A 174 19.00 -0.12 8.44
C ILE A 174 20.01 0.91 7.93
N SER A 175 20.05 2.10 8.52
CA SER A 175 20.81 3.24 7.98
C SER A 175 22.29 2.93 7.72
N SER A 176 22.95 2.22 8.62
CA SER A 176 24.35 1.81 8.48
C SER A 176 24.61 0.92 7.25
N LEU A 177 23.60 0.22 6.75
CA LEU A 177 23.70 -0.69 5.61
C LEU A 177 23.46 -0.01 4.27
N VAL A 178 22.76 1.16 4.25
CA VAL A 178 22.26 1.75 3.02
C VAL A 178 22.75 3.20 2.79
N ILE A 179 23.06 3.97 3.84
CA ILE A 179 23.28 5.41 3.78
C ILE A 179 24.38 5.83 2.81
N GLU A 180 25.44 5.01 2.70
CA GLU A 180 26.58 5.30 1.83
C GLU A 180 26.19 5.28 0.35
N GLN A 181 25.25 4.42 -0.05
CA GLN A 181 24.76 4.35 -1.44
C GLN A 181 23.96 5.61 -1.79
N TYR A 182 23.18 6.13 -0.84
CA TYR A 182 22.45 7.41 -1.00
C TYR A 182 23.41 8.60 -1.05
N ARG A 183 24.46 8.63 -0.22
CA ARG A 183 25.47 9.70 -0.22
C ARG A 183 26.27 9.75 -1.52
N ARG A 184 26.56 8.58 -2.09
CA ARG A 184 27.26 8.48 -3.39
C ARG A 184 26.36 8.74 -4.59
N GLY A 185 25.06 8.88 -4.42
CA GLY A 185 24.12 9.09 -5.51
C GLY A 185 24.00 7.89 -6.46
N VAL A 186 24.21 6.65 -5.97
CA VAL A 186 24.20 5.44 -6.80
C VAL A 186 22.88 5.35 -7.56
N ASN A 187 22.93 5.24 -8.88
CA ASN A 187 21.77 5.14 -9.76
C ASN A 187 20.70 6.21 -9.51
N GLY A 188 21.12 7.45 -9.21
CA GLY A 188 20.23 8.56 -9.00
C GLY A 188 19.57 8.59 -7.60
N LEU A 189 20.03 7.79 -6.64
CA LEU A 189 19.61 7.91 -5.24
C LEU A 189 20.09 9.23 -4.65
N ALA A 190 19.35 9.79 -3.71
CA ALA A 190 19.68 11.05 -3.03
C ALA A 190 19.31 10.94 -1.55
N LEU A 191 20.12 11.53 -0.68
CA LEU A 191 19.85 11.62 0.74
C LEU A 191 19.28 13.02 1.06
N PRO A 192 17.96 13.14 1.32
CA PRO A 192 17.37 14.42 1.66
C PRO A 192 17.71 14.85 3.09
N PRO A 193 17.63 16.16 3.41
CA PRO A 193 17.73 16.63 4.80
C PRO A 193 16.65 16.01 5.68
N ILE A 194 16.98 15.73 6.95
CA ILE A 194 16.06 15.05 7.88
C ILE A 194 14.71 15.79 8.03
N GLY A 195 14.71 17.12 8.03
CA GLY A 195 13.49 17.91 8.08
C GLY A 195 12.56 17.69 6.89
N VAL A 196 13.12 17.47 5.69
CA VAL A 196 12.36 17.12 4.48
C VAL A 196 11.77 15.73 4.62
N ILE A 197 12.55 14.76 5.13
CA ILE A 197 12.07 13.40 5.40
C ILE A 197 10.87 13.46 6.34
N VAL A 198 11.03 14.08 7.52
CA VAL A 198 9.97 14.16 8.55
C VAL A 198 8.70 14.81 8.00
N ALA A 199 8.82 15.97 7.34
CA ALA A 199 7.68 16.69 6.77
C ALA A 199 6.96 15.84 5.72
N THR A 200 7.71 15.16 4.86
CA THR A 200 7.15 14.27 3.83
C THR A 200 6.41 13.09 4.47
N GLN A 201 6.98 12.45 5.50
CA GLN A 201 6.33 11.31 6.15
C GLN A 201 5.06 11.71 6.90
N LEU A 202 5.01 12.90 7.50
CA LEU A 202 3.78 13.44 8.09
C LEU A 202 2.68 13.63 7.04
N GLY A 203 3.01 14.19 5.87
CA GLY A 203 2.07 14.34 4.75
C GLY A 203 1.62 12.98 4.18
N ARG A 204 2.54 12.06 3.93
CA ARG A 204 2.25 10.70 3.45
C ARG A 204 1.34 9.93 4.42
N SER A 205 1.56 10.10 5.72
CA SER A 205 0.73 9.48 6.73
C SER A 205 -0.73 9.93 6.68
N LEU A 206 -0.99 11.20 6.40
CA LEU A 206 -2.37 11.70 6.18
C LEU A 206 -3.03 11.01 4.98
N LEU A 207 -2.29 10.87 3.88
CA LEU A 207 -2.78 10.18 2.68
C LEU A 207 -3.07 8.70 2.96
N TYR A 208 -2.16 7.99 3.66
CA TYR A 208 -2.40 6.60 4.08
C TYR A 208 -3.64 6.50 4.96
N LEU A 209 -3.75 7.34 5.98
CA LEU A 209 -4.88 7.34 6.89
C LEU A 209 -6.19 7.61 6.14
N ALA A 210 -6.24 8.64 5.29
CA ALA A 210 -7.42 8.98 4.51
C ALA A 210 -7.88 7.82 3.59
N SER A 211 -6.92 7.15 2.92
CA SER A 211 -7.23 6.06 2.00
C SER A 211 -7.65 4.75 2.70
N VAL A 212 -7.15 4.51 3.91
CA VAL A 212 -7.44 3.28 4.66
C VAL A 212 -8.68 3.39 5.54
N LEU A 213 -9.07 4.60 5.96
CA LEU A 213 -10.23 4.81 6.83
C LEU A 213 -11.52 4.15 6.32
N PRO A 214 -11.91 4.25 5.03
CA PRO A 214 -13.07 3.54 4.51
C PRO A 214 -12.97 2.01 4.70
N LEU A 215 -11.79 1.43 4.48
CA LEU A 215 -11.55 0.00 4.68
C LEU A 215 -11.69 -0.37 6.17
N VAL A 216 -11.16 0.46 7.06
CA VAL A 216 -11.28 0.28 8.51
C VAL A 216 -12.75 0.35 8.94
N ILE A 217 -13.51 1.36 8.49
CA ILE A 217 -14.91 1.56 8.85
C ILE A 217 -15.77 0.40 8.36
N LEU A 218 -15.57 -0.02 7.11
CA LEU A 218 -16.37 -1.08 6.47
C LEU A 218 -15.88 -2.49 6.79
N TRP A 219 -14.81 -2.65 7.53
CA TRP A 219 -14.25 -3.97 7.80
C TRP A 219 -15.22 -4.92 8.50
N GLY A 220 -15.45 -6.10 7.89
CA GLY A 220 -16.37 -7.12 8.40
C GLY A 220 -15.73 -8.24 9.23
N GLY A 221 -14.47 -8.08 9.65
CA GLY A 221 -13.73 -9.09 10.40
C GLY A 221 -13.11 -8.57 11.70
N PRO A 222 -12.39 -9.43 12.45
CA PRO A 222 -11.69 -9.02 13.66
C PRO A 222 -10.52 -8.07 13.33
N TRP A 223 -10.19 -7.17 14.25
CA TRP A 223 -9.16 -6.14 14.05
C TRP A 223 -7.75 -6.73 13.79
N ARG A 224 -7.41 -7.86 14.43
CA ARG A 224 -6.13 -8.55 14.18
C ARG A 224 -6.00 -9.05 12.75
N ALA A 225 -7.10 -9.57 12.18
CA ALA A 225 -7.12 -9.97 10.79
C ALA A 225 -7.00 -8.77 9.83
N LEU A 226 -7.54 -7.60 10.20
CA LEU A 226 -7.31 -6.36 9.47
C LEU A 226 -5.84 -5.96 9.50
N ALA A 227 -5.21 -5.97 10.69
CA ALA A 227 -3.79 -5.65 10.85
C ALA A 227 -2.88 -6.48 9.93
N VAL A 228 -3.04 -7.81 9.96
CA VAL A 228 -2.23 -8.72 9.12
C VAL A 228 -2.45 -8.46 7.62
N ARG A 229 -3.70 -8.24 7.21
CA ARG A 229 -4.01 -8.04 5.78
C ARG A 229 -3.59 -6.66 5.27
N LEU A 230 -3.69 -5.63 6.08
CA LEU A 230 -3.16 -4.31 5.76
C LEU A 230 -1.63 -4.33 5.70
N GLY A 231 -0.97 -4.96 6.67
CA GLY A 231 0.49 -5.11 6.66
C GLY A 231 0.97 -5.83 5.40
N TRP A 232 0.35 -6.95 5.03
CA TRP A 232 0.61 -7.66 3.79
C TRP A 232 0.36 -6.78 2.56
N ALA A 233 -0.79 -6.08 2.50
CA ALA A 233 -1.13 -5.23 1.36
C ALA A 233 -0.15 -4.05 1.22
N TRP A 234 0.20 -3.36 2.30
CA TRP A 234 1.19 -2.28 2.23
C TRP A 234 2.58 -2.78 1.88
N TRP A 235 3.04 -3.89 2.48
CA TRP A 235 4.33 -4.46 2.09
C TRP A 235 4.43 -4.73 0.59
N VAL A 236 3.41 -5.34 0.00
CA VAL A 236 3.40 -5.63 -1.44
C VAL A 236 3.28 -4.36 -2.27
N LEU A 237 2.32 -3.47 -1.94
CA LEU A 237 2.02 -2.28 -2.73
C LEU A 237 3.11 -1.22 -2.63
N VAL A 238 3.70 -1.02 -1.45
CA VAL A 238 4.68 0.06 -1.21
C VAL A 238 6.11 -0.39 -1.51
N GLY A 239 6.45 -1.66 -1.21
CA GLY A 239 7.81 -2.15 -1.30
C GLY A 239 8.01 -3.30 -2.27
N LEU A 240 7.45 -4.47 -1.97
CA LEU A 240 7.85 -5.73 -2.61
C LEU A 240 7.73 -5.68 -4.15
N TYR A 241 6.61 -5.22 -4.69
CA TYR A 241 6.42 -5.14 -6.14
C TYR A 241 7.45 -4.19 -6.78
N GLY A 242 7.59 -2.98 -6.24
CA GLY A 242 8.52 -1.98 -6.77
C GLY A 242 9.97 -2.43 -6.70
N LEU A 243 10.38 -3.04 -5.58
CA LEU A 243 11.76 -3.51 -5.38
C LEU A 243 12.10 -4.75 -6.21
N ILE A 244 11.15 -5.65 -6.45
CA ILE A 244 11.35 -6.78 -7.38
C ILE A 244 11.58 -6.27 -8.81
N THR A 245 10.89 -5.21 -9.22
CA THR A 245 10.97 -4.68 -10.59
C THR A 245 12.09 -3.67 -10.80
N ALA A 246 12.69 -3.13 -9.73
CA ALA A 246 13.73 -2.10 -9.78
C ALA A 246 15.13 -2.68 -10.09
N PHE A 247 15.31 -3.34 -11.24
CA PHE A 247 16.61 -3.94 -11.63
C PHE A 247 17.76 -2.94 -11.76
N TRP A 248 17.45 -1.66 -11.89
CA TRP A 248 18.44 -0.57 -11.87
C TRP A 248 19.04 -0.36 -10.46
N MET A 249 18.40 -0.83 -9.40
CA MET A 249 18.86 -0.72 -8.01
C MET A 249 19.71 -1.94 -7.64
N PRO A 250 20.83 -1.79 -6.90
CA PRO A 250 21.65 -2.90 -6.41
C PRO A 250 20.82 -3.95 -5.65
N ALA A 251 21.11 -5.22 -5.86
CA ALA A 251 20.32 -6.32 -5.31
C ALA A 251 20.29 -6.33 -3.76
N ASN A 252 21.43 -6.03 -3.12
CA ASN A 252 21.53 -5.92 -1.67
C ASN A 252 20.61 -4.80 -1.12
N LEU A 253 20.58 -3.65 -1.78
CA LEU A 253 19.73 -2.52 -1.40
C LEU A 253 18.25 -2.88 -1.54
N ARG A 254 17.87 -3.55 -2.64
CA ARG A 254 16.50 -4.04 -2.84
C ARG A 254 16.07 -5.02 -1.74
N LEU A 255 16.95 -5.95 -1.36
CA LEU A 255 16.66 -6.90 -0.30
C LEU A 255 16.49 -6.22 1.06
N ILE A 256 17.42 -5.32 1.43
CA ILE A 256 17.36 -4.59 2.70
C ILE A 256 16.07 -3.78 2.80
N HIS A 257 15.73 -3.00 1.77
CA HIS A 257 14.49 -2.22 1.75
C HIS A 257 13.23 -3.08 1.69
N THR A 258 13.27 -4.26 1.06
CA THR A 258 12.13 -5.19 1.08
C THR A 258 11.82 -5.65 2.51
N LEU A 259 12.84 -5.96 3.30
CA LEU A 259 12.68 -6.39 4.70
C LEU A 259 12.26 -5.22 5.59
N GLU A 260 12.88 -4.05 5.43
CA GLU A 260 12.54 -2.82 6.15
C GLU A 260 11.08 -2.43 5.93
N ILE A 261 10.66 -2.26 4.67
CA ILE A 261 9.29 -1.87 4.34
C ILE A 261 8.28 -2.94 4.79
N GLY A 262 8.68 -4.21 4.79
CA GLY A 262 7.86 -5.28 5.35
C GLY A 262 7.62 -5.08 6.85
N ALA A 263 8.69 -4.90 7.62
CA ALA A 263 8.60 -4.68 9.06
C ALA A 263 7.80 -3.41 9.41
N ASP A 264 8.06 -2.30 8.72
CA ASP A 264 7.35 -1.03 8.86
C ASP A 264 5.85 -1.21 8.55
N SER A 265 5.51 -1.84 7.42
CA SER A 265 4.12 -2.07 7.00
C SER A 265 3.33 -2.87 8.02
N PHE A 266 3.89 -3.94 8.56
CA PHE A 266 3.22 -4.74 9.58
C PHE A 266 3.11 -4.01 10.92
N ALA A 267 4.15 -3.30 11.36
CA ALA A 267 4.13 -2.51 12.58
C ALA A 267 3.08 -1.40 12.51
N TYR A 268 3.08 -0.63 11.43
CA TYR A 268 2.08 0.43 11.22
C TYR A 268 0.66 -0.12 11.12
N ALA A 269 0.44 -1.19 10.33
CA ALA A 269 -0.87 -1.81 10.20
C ALA A 269 -1.42 -2.31 11.55
N PHE A 270 -0.55 -2.89 12.39
CA PHE A 270 -0.94 -3.33 13.73
C PHE A 270 -1.34 -2.15 14.62
N LEU A 271 -0.50 -1.11 14.69
CA LEU A 271 -0.79 0.09 15.49
C LEU A 271 -2.08 0.79 15.04
N LEU A 272 -2.27 0.95 13.72
CA LEU A 272 -3.47 1.54 13.15
C LEU A 272 -4.72 0.72 13.45
N ALA A 273 -4.71 -0.58 13.18
CA ALA A 273 -5.86 -1.44 13.40
C ALA A 273 -6.19 -1.56 14.90
N TRP A 274 -5.18 -1.63 15.76
CA TRP A 274 -5.35 -1.59 17.21
C TRP A 274 -5.93 -0.25 17.65
N ALA A 275 -5.39 0.86 17.21
CA ALA A 275 -5.87 2.19 17.57
C ALA A 275 -7.35 2.37 17.19
N LEU A 276 -7.73 1.99 15.97
CA LEU A 276 -9.06 2.31 15.43
C LEU A 276 -10.12 1.23 15.72
N ARG A 277 -9.74 -0.06 15.84
CA ARG A 277 -10.69 -1.18 15.89
C ARG A 277 -10.61 -2.06 17.13
N ALA A 278 -9.56 -1.98 17.96
CA ALA A 278 -9.51 -2.78 19.19
C ALA A 278 -10.65 -2.36 20.16
N PRO A 279 -11.29 -3.30 20.86
CA PRO A 279 -12.35 -3.00 21.80
C PRO A 279 -11.87 -2.08 22.93
N SER A 280 -12.76 -1.22 23.45
CA SER A 280 -12.46 -0.43 24.63
C SER A 280 -12.41 -1.34 25.88
N LYS A 281 -11.61 -0.94 26.89
CA LYS A 281 -11.54 -1.70 28.15
C LYS A 281 -12.91 -1.90 28.78
N ARG A 282 -13.82 -0.91 28.67
CA ARG A 282 -15.20 -1.00 29.19
C ARG A 282 -16.03 -2.05 28.42
N ALA A 283 -15.92 -2.12 27.10
CA ALA A 283 -16.61 -3.11 26.29
C ALA A 283 -16.08 -4.53 26.53
N ALA A 284 -14.77 -4.67 26.76
CA ALA A 284 -14.16 -5.96 27.11
C ALA A 284 -14.62 -6.45 28.50
N ALA A 285 -14.72 -5.57 29.48
CA ALA A 285 -15.23 -5.90 30.82
C ALA A 285 -16.70 -6.30 30.80
N ALA A 286 -17.54 -5.63 30.00
CA ALA A 286 -18.97 -5.96 29.87
C ALA A 286 -19.23 -7.27 29.11
N ALA A 287 -18.26 -7.77 28.35
CA ALA A 287 -18.37 -9.04 27.61
C ALA A 287 -17.88 -10.27 28.40
N MET A 288 -17.31 -10.08 29.60
CA MET A 288 -17.00 -11.21 30.49
C MET A 288 -18.31 -11.72 31.14
N PRO A 289 -18.67 -13.01 30.96
CA PRO A 289 -19.78 -13.56 31.70
C PRO A 289 -19.46 -13.41 33.19
N HIS A 290 -20.41 -12.85 33.95
CA HIS A 290 -20.32 -12.89 35.39
C HIS A 290 -20.29 -14.38 35.80
N ALA A 291 -19.09 -14.82 36.22
CA ALA A 291 -18.95 -16.13 36.86
C ALA A 291 -19.77 -16.07 38.16
N ALA A 292 -20.99 -16.62 38.09
CA ALA A 292 -21.83 -16.87 39.23
C ALA A 292 -21.53 -18.28 39.79
#